data_2d2a2f4845edeaa0b59431237748dcea
#
_entry.id   2d2a2f4845edeaa0b59431237748dcea
#
_cell.length_a   1.000
_cell.length_b   1.000
_cell.length_c   1.000
_cell.angle_alpha   90.00
_cell.angle_beta   90.00
_cell.angle_gamma   90.00
#
_symmetry.space_group_name_H-M   'P 1'
#
loop_
_entity.id
_entity.type
_entity.pdbx_description
1 polymer ?
#
loop_
_entity_poly.entity_id
_entity_poly.type
_entity_poly.pdbx_seq_one_letter_code
_entity_poly.pdbx_strand_id
1 'polypeptide(L)'
;VKKLRLKIDEQELEVGRGTTVLEAAQKAGIYIPTLCHDPHLEPYGACRLCIVKIEGIRGLPTSCTTPCEQGMVIVTEDEEIARIRRGIIELTIADHPAECLTCLKSDDCELLHIAGYLGVERGSVERLLRGKTLMPVDTSNPAFDFDPNKCILCGKCVRVCKEIAGIGAIDFAQRGYRSRVSTFAGKAWGDTICQSCGECVERCPTGALMPKQVIIPQREVRTLCPFCGVGCPIVVGVRGKEIVRVKGDRNSSVSQGGLCVKGRYGYDFVNHPDRLTRPLIRREGVPRAAGLAENVAAADIFRPAGWDEALAVTAAGLAKIHTSSGPEALGVLSSAKCTNEENYLTQKFARAVLGTNNIDHCAR
;
A
#
# COMPACT_ATOMS: atom_id res chain seq x y z
N VAL A 1 24.63 -20.88 -5.01
CA VAL A 1 23.39 -21.17 -5.73
C VAL A 1 23.76 -21.54 -7.14
N LYS A 2 23.37 -22.73 -7.63
CA LYS A 2 23.63 -23.19 -9.00
C LYS A 2 22.95 -22.22 -9.98
N LYS A 3 23.71 -21.50 -10.80
CA LYS A 3 23.19 -20.61 -11.84
C LYS A 3 22.72 -21.43 -13.04
N LEU A 4 21.66 -21.01 -13.68
CA LEU A 4 21.13 -21.53 -14.93
C LEU A 4 21.45 -20.56 -16.06
N ARG A 5 21.87 -21.08 -17.22
CA ARG A 5 22.07 -20.31 -18.44
C ARG A 5 20.91 -20.55 -19.38
N LEU A 6 20.36 -19.48 -19.92
CA LEU A 6 19.24 -19.50 -20.86
C LEU A 6 19.33 -18.31 -21.80
N LYS A 7 18.54 -18.36 -22.88
CA LYS A 7 18.45 -17.26 -23.85
C LYS A 7 17.02 -16.72 -23.88
N ILE A 8 16.88 -15.40 -23.74
CA ILE A 8 15.59 -14.70 -23.95
C ILE A 8 15.80 -13.72 -25.11
N ASP A 9 15.04 -13.91 -26.17
CA ASP A 9 15.21 -13.24 -27.45
C ASP A 9 16.67 -13.37 -27.89
N GLU A 10 17.41 -12.26 -28.08
CA GLU A 10 18.81 -12.28 -28.45
C GLU A 10 19.81 -12.25 -27.28
N GLN A 11 19.31 -12.22 -26.02
CA GLN A 11 20.13 -12.05 -24.82
C GLN A 11 20.40 -13.38 -24.11
N GLU A 12 21.67 -13.69 -23.88
CA GLU A 12 22.09 -14.77 -22.98
C GLU A 12 22.06 -14.29 -21.52
N LEU A 13 21.46 -15.07 -20.62
CA LEU A 13 21.26 -14.69 -19.23
C LEU A 13 21.71 -15.80 -18.29
N GLU A 14 22.23 -15.39 -17.13
CA GLU A 14 22.44 -16.26 -15.99
C GLU A 14 21.48 -15.91 -14.85
N VAL A 15 20.68 -16.85 -14.42
CA VAL A 15 19.69 -16.67 -13.34
C VAL A 15 19.81 -17.73 -12.25
N GLY A 16 19.30 -17.43 -11.07
CA GLY A 16 19.21 -18.43 -9.99
C GLY A 16 18.13 -19.49 -10.24
N ARG A 17 18.29 -20.66 -9.67
CA ARG A 17 17.26 -21.70 -9.72
C ARG A 17 15.98 -21.22 -9.03
N GLY A 18 14.82 -21.47 -9.61
CA GLY A 18 13.51 -21.00 -9.13
C GLY A 18 13.06 -19.64 -9.67
N THR A 19 13.94 -18.90 -10.39
CA THR A 19 13.55 -17.68 -11.09
C THR A 19 12.56 -18.01 -12.21
N THR A 20 11.46 -17.28 -12.30
CA THR A 20 10.51 -17.41 -13.42
C THR A 20 11.05 -16.73 -14.68
N VAL A 21 10.52 -17.13 -15.84
CA VAL A 21 10.87 -16.50 -17.13
C VAL A 21 10.57 -15.00 -17.12
N LEU A 22 9.46 -14.59 -16.50
CA LEU A 22 9.11 -13.17 -16.35
C LEU A 22 10.14 -12.40 -15.54
N GLU A 23 10.56 -12.94 -14.38
CA GLU A 23 11.58 -12.30 -13.53
C GLU A 23 12.93 -12.22 -14.23
N ALA A 24 13.29 -13.25 -15.01
CA ALA A 24 14.51 -13.25 -15.84
C ALA A 24 14.46 -12.16 -16.89
N ALA A 25 13.33 -12.02 -17.62
CA ALA A 25 13.10 -11.00 -18.62
C ALA A 25 13.17 -9.59 -18.00
N GLN A 26 12.51 -9.37 -16.86
CA GLN A 26 12.54 -8.08 -16.15
C GLN A 26 13.96 -7.68 -15.71
N LYS A 27 14.77 -8.62 -15.22
CA LYS A 27 16.19 -8.38 -14.86
C LYS A 27 17.04 -8.02 -16.08
N ALA A 28 16.67 -8.51 -17.26
CA ALA A 28 17.32 -8.21 -18.52
C ALA A 28 16.80 -6.92 -19.20
N GLY A 29 15.82 -6.25 -18.59
CA GLY A 29 15.17 -5.06 -19.18
C GLY A 29 14.19 -5.38 -20.33
N ILE A 30 13.81 -6.65 -20.50
CA ILE A 30 12.84 -7.09 -21.50
C ILE A 30 11.44 -6.94 -20.94
N TYR A 31 10.61 -6.14 -21.61
CA TYR A 31 9.24 -5.90 -21.20
C TYR A 31 8.29 -7.00 -21.68
N ILE A 32 7.62 -7.66 -20.76
CA ILE A 32 6.53 -8.60 -21.03
C ILE A 32 5.27 -8.08 -20.33
N PRO A 33 4.16 -7.77 -21.04
CA PRO A 33 2.98 -7.19 -20.44
C PRO A 33 2.29 -8.16 -19.46
N THR A 34 1.82 -7.64 -18.33
CA THR A 34 1.09 -8.39 -17.31
C THR A 34 0.01 -7.54 -16.67
N LEU A 35 -1.14 -8.12 -16.28
CA LEU A 35 -2.18 -7.45 -15.47
C LEU A 35 -2.39 -8.13 -14.12
N CYS A 36 -2.15 -9.44 -14.02
CA CYS A 36 -2.37 -10.19 -12.79
C CYS A 36 -1.10 -10.45 -11.97
N HIS A 37 0.08 -10.16 -12.51
CA HIS A 37 1.34 -10.34 -11.79
C HIS A 37 1.58 -9.18 -10.81
N ASP A 38 2.12 -9.52 -9.65
CA ASP A 38 2.69 -8.62 -8.66
C ASP A 38 3.91 -9.31 -8.05
N PRO A 39 5.08 -8.67 -7.94
CA PRO A 39 6.31 -9.33 -7.49
C PRO A 39 6.28 -9.82 -6.04
N HIS A 40 5.31 -9.37 -5.25
CA HIS A 40 5.15 -9.73 -3.84
C HIS A 40 3.98 -10.70 -3.59
N LEU A 41 3.36 -11.21 -4.67
CA LEU A 41 2.27 -12.18 -4.60
C LEU A 41 2.67 -13.46 -5.35
N GLU A 42 2.15 -14.59 -4.90
CA GLU A 42 2.36 -15.86 -5.60
C GLU A 42 1.99 -15.76 -7.09
N PRO A 43 2.73 -16.39 -8.00
CA PRO A 43 2.42 -16.41 -9.41
C PRO A 43 1.02 -16.95 -9.69
N TYR A 44 0.24 -16.28 -10.55
CA TYR A 44 -1.19 -16.61 -10.76
C TYR A 44 -1.54 -17.06 -12.20
N GLY A 45 -0.92 -16.45 -13.21
CA GLY A 45 -1.08 -16.84 -14.62
C GLY A 45 -2.48 -16.58 -15.23
N ALA A 46 -3.35 -15.80 -14.57
CA ALA A 46 -4.75 -15.66 -14.97
C ALA A 46 -4.96 -14.76 -16.19
N CYS A 47 -4.26 -13.64 -16.33
CA CYS A 47 -4.53 -12.68 -17.40
C CYS A 47 -4.04 -13.13 -18.79
N ARG A 48 -3.16 -14.11 -18.87
CA ARG A 48 -2.60 -14.69 -20.10
C ARG A 48 -1.85 -13.71 -21.03
N LEU A 49 -1.50 -12.53 -20.55
CA LEU A 49 -0.75 -11.54 -21.34
C LEU A 49 0.74 -11.86 -21.43
N CYS A 50 1.30 -12.49 -20.38
CA CYS A 50 2.73 -12.81 -20.30
C CYS A 50 3.10 -14.11 -21.03
N ILE A 51 2.35 -14.51 -22.03
CA ILE A 51 2.64 -15.68 -22.85
C ILE A 51 3.95 -15.49 -23.64
N VAL A 52 4.71 -16.59 -23.76
CA VAL A 52 5.98 -16.63 -24.50
C VAL A 52 6.06 -17.93 -25.30
N LYS A 53 6.94 -17.98 -26.31
CA LYS A 53 7.34 -19.24 -26.93
C LYS A 53 8.61 -19.75 -26.27
N ILE A 54 8.66 -21.06 -26.03
CA ILE A 54 9.84 -21.74 -25.51
C ILE A 54 10.16 -22.89 -26.44
N GLU A 55 11.39 -22.96 -26.92
CA GLU A 55 11.82 -24.01 -27.84
C GLU A 55 11.61 -25.40 -27.21
N GLY A 56 11.01 -26.31 -27.96
CA GLY A 56 10.69 -27.66 -27.50
C GLY A 56 9.40 -27.76 -26.63
N ILE A 57 8.76 -26.65 -26.26
CA ILE A 57 7.50 -26.66 -25.50
C ILE A 57 6.32 -26.33 -26.42
N ARG A 58 5.33 -27.19 -26.44
CA ARG A 58 4.09 -26.97 -27.21
C ARG A 58 3.23 -25.87 -26.59
N GLY A 59 2.75 -24.94 -27.40
CA GLY A 59 1.83 -23.89 -26.99
C GLY A 59 2.56 -22.65 -26.46
N LEU A 60 1.84 -21.80 -25.76
CA LEU A 60 2.32 -20.51 -25.25
C LEU A 60 2.20 -20.46 -23.72
N PRO A 61 3.20 -20.97 -22.99
CA PRO A 61 3.20 -20.89 -21.52
C PRO A 61 3.25 -19.44 -21.03
N THR A 62 2.77 -19.22 -19.79
CA THR A 62 2.84 -17.92 -19.13
C THR A 62 4.18 -17.74 -18.47
N SER A 63 4.93 -16.71 -18.84
CA SER A 63 6.26 -16.43 -18.28
C SER A 63 6.26 -16.21 -16.76
N CYS A 64 5.17 -15.67 -16.21
CA CYS A 64 5.07 -15.42 -14.77
C CYS A 64 4.95 -16.67 -13.89
N THR A 65 4.58 -17.82 -14.47
CA THR A 65 4.43 -19.11 -13.75
C THR A 65 5.40 -20.20 -14.21
N THR A 66 6.17 -19.93 -15.25
CA THR A 66 7.11 -20.89 -15.81
C THR A 66 8.50 -20.67 -15.21
N PRO A 67 9.05 -21.62 -14.44
CA PRO A 67 10.41 -21.51 -13.93
C PRO A 67 11.43 -21.66 -15.06
N CYS A 68 12.54 -20.96 -14.93
CA CYS A 68 13.67 -21.07 -15.85
C CYS A 68 14.37 -22.43 -15.69
N GLU A 69 14.76 -23.05 -16.80
CA GLU A 69 15.56 -24.25 -16.87
C GLU A 69 16.84 -24.04 -17.67
N GLN A 70 17.82 -24.96 -17.49
CA GLN A 70 19.09 -24.87 -18.19
C GLN A 70 18.92 -25.05 -19.70
N GLY A 71 19.46 -24.11 -20.46
CA GLY A 71 19.46 -24.16 -21.92
C GLY A 71 18.15 -23.74 -22.59
N MET A 72 17.16 -23.21 -21.82
CA MET A 72 15.94 -22.68 -22.42
C MET A 72 16.25 -21.58 -23.44
N VAL A 73 15.55 -21.64 -24.59
CA VAL A 73 15.49 -20.58 -25.59
C VAL A 73 14.08 -20.05 -25.65
N ILE A 74 13.92 -18.76 -25.39
CA ILE A 74 12.63 -18.12 -25.16
C ILE A 74 12.48 -16.96 -26.11
N VAL A 75 11.31 -16.88 -26.76
CA VAL A 75 10.89 -15.75 -27.61
C VAL A 75 9.74 -15.04 -26.93
N THR A 76 9.93 -13.74 -26.67
CA THR A 76 8.93 -12.94 -25.91
C THR A 76 7.98 -12.20 -26.83
N GLU A 77 8.32 -11.96 -28.08
CA GLU A 77 7.51 -11.20 -29.05
C GLU A 77 7.62 -11.81 -30.45
N ASP A 78 6.50 -12.11 -31.07
CA ASP A 78 6.33 -12.40 -32.50
C ASP A 78 4.90 -12.07 -32.94
N GLU A 79 4.57 -12.25 -34.21
CA GLU A 79 3.25 -11.93 -34.76
C GLU A 79 2.12 -12.70 -34.07
N GLU A 80 2.32 -13.97 -33.72
CA GLU A 80 1.32 -14.79 -33.04
C GLU A 80 1.10 -14.32 -31.60
N ILE A 81 2.17 -14.08 -30.86
CA ILE A 81 2.13 -13.55 -29.49
C ILE A 81 1.44 -12.18 -29.49
N ALA A 82 1.85 -11.28 -30.38
CA ALA A 82 1.29 -9.93 -30.49
C ALA A 82 -0.22 -9.98 -30.81
N ARG A 83 -0.63 -10.82 -31.76
CA ARG A 83 -2.04 -11.01 -32.13
C ARG A 83 -2.88 -11.52 -30.95
N ILE A 84 -2.39 -12.50 -30.21
CA ILE A 84 -3.10 -13.08 -29.06
C ILE A 84 -3.20 -12.06 -27.92
N ARG A 85 -2.10 -11.37 -27.58
CA ARG A 85 -2.09 -10.33 -26.53
C ARG A 85 -3.09 -9.20 -26.87
N ARG A 86 -3.08 -8.76 -28.14
CA ARG A 86 -4.03 -7.74 -28.59
C ARG A 86 -5.48 -8.20 -28.42
N GLY A 87 -5.83 -9.41 -28.85
CA GLY A 87 -7.16 -9.97 -28.67
C GLY A 87 -7.58 -10.09 -27.22
N ILE A 88 -6.67 -10.45 -26.30
CA ILE A 88 -6.96 -10.49 -24.85
C ILE A 88 -7.31 -9.09 -24.34
N ILE A 89 -6.56 -8.06 -24.72
CA ILE A 89 -6.81 -6.69 -24.27
C ILE A 89 -8.09 -6.15 -24.90
N GLU A 90 -8.36 -6.40 -26.19
CA GLU A 90 -9.61 -6.01 -26.85
C GLU A 90 -10.83 -6.59 -26.13
N LEU A 91 -10.82 -7.88 -25.81
CA LEU A 91 -11.88 -8.53 -25.03
C LEU A 91 -12.02 -7.96 -23.61
N THR A 92 -10.88 -7.64 -22.95
CA THR A 92 -10.88 -7.06 -21.62
C THR A 92 -11.49 -5.65 -21.62
N ILE A 93 -11.14 -4.82 -22.61
CA ILE A 93 -11.69 -3.46 -22.75
C ILE A 93 -13.15 -3.51 -23.19
N ALA A 94 -13.55 -4.46 -24.02
CA ALA A 94 -14.96 -4.60 -24.44
C ALA A 94 -15.90 -4.89 -23.26
N ASP A 95 -15.41 -5.45 -22.17
CA ASP A 95 -16.16 -5.66 -20.92
C ASP A 95 -15.91 -4.56 -19.86
N HIS A 96 -15.13 -3.52 -20.20
CA HIS A 96 -14.79 -2.40 -19.34
C HIS A 96 -15.52 -1.13 -19.79
N PRO A 97 -15.99 -0.24 -18.87
CA PRO A 97 -16.60 1.04 -19.27
C PRO A 97 -15.62 1.90 -20.06
N ALA A 98 -16.09 2.47 -21.18
CA ALA A 98 -15.29 3.30 -22.08
C ALA A 98 -15.09 4.75 -21.59
N GLU A 99 -15.00 4.96 -20.27
CA GLU A 99 -14.96 6.28 -19.61
C GLU A 99 -13.54 6.72 -19.23
N CYS A 100 -12.53 6.33 -19.99
CA CYS A 100 -11.12 6.60 -19.65
C CYS A 100 -10.81 8.07 -19.47
N LEU A 101 -11.43 8.98 -20.23
CA LEU A 101 -11.20 10.43 -20.14
C LEU A 101 -11.64 11.05 -18.82
N THR A 102 -12.61 10.44 -18.13
CA THR A 102 -13.15 10.90 -16.86
C THR A 102 -12.73 10.03 -15.68
N CYS A 103 -11.98 8.96 -15.95
CA CYS A 103 -11.54 8.01 -14.94
C CYS A 103 -10.37 8.57 -14.13
N LEU A 104 -10.52 8.66 -12.82
CA LEU A 104 -9.46 9.12 -11.91
C LEU A 104 -8.20 8.22 -11.87
N LYS A 105 -8.27 7.03 -12.49
CA LYS A 105 -7.16 6.10 -12.62
C LYS A 105 -6.41 6.24 -13.96
N SER A 106 -6.87 7.07 -14.91
CA SER A 106 -6.33 7.14 -16.28
C SER A 106 -4.81 7.32 -16.34
N ASP A 107 -4.26 8.20 -15.50
CA ASP A 107 -2.82 8.50 -15.48
C ASP A 107 -1.94 7.35 -14.94
N ASP A 108 -2.54 6.37 -14.25
CA ASP A 108 -1.85 5.23 -13.60
C ASP A 108 -2.64 3.93 -13.85
N CYS A 109 -3.21 3.77 -15.05
CA CYS A 109 -4.00 2.60 -15.43
C CYS A 109 -3.17 1.60 -16.23
N GLU A 110 -2.85 0.44 -15.63
CA GLU A 110 -2.08 -0.62 -16.30
C GLU A 110 -2.78 -1.13 -17.57
N LEU A 111 -4.13 -1.23 -17.54
CA LEU A 111 -4.91 -1.67 -18.72
C LEU A 111 -4.77 -0.69 -19.89
N LEU A 112 -4.87 0.61 -19.63
CA LEU A 112 -4.76 1.65 -20.65
C LEU A 112 -3.33 1.71 -21.22
N HIS A 113 -2.32 1.61 -20.35
CA HIS A 113 -0.92 1.56 -20.77
C HIS A 113 -0.64 0.36 -21.69
N ILE A 114 -1.11 -0.84 -21.33
CA ILE A 114 -0.91 -2.05 -22.15
C ILE A 114 -1.70 -1.97 -23.46
N ALA A 115 -2.89 -1.39 -23.46
CA ALA A 115 -3.66 -1.16 -24.69
C ALA A 115 -2.89 -0.26 -25.67
N GLY A 116 -2.30 0.83 -25.17
CA GLY A 116 -1.44 1.70 -25.97
C GLY A 116 -0.19 0.98 -26.50
N TYR A 117 0.49 0.21 -25.64
CA TYR A 117 1.67 -0.59 -26.04
C TYR A 117 1.38 -1.59 -27.16
N LEU A 118 0.20 -2.25 -27.12
CA LEU A 118 -0.20 -3.25 -28.10
C LEU A 118 -0.89 -2.64 -29.35
N GLY A 119 -1.03 -1.32 -29.41
CA GLY A 119 -1.71 -0.63 -30.52
C GLY A 119 -3.16 -1.05 -30.70
N VAL A 120 -3.92 -1.19 -29.60
CA VAL A 120 -5.35 -1.55 -29.65
C VAL A 120 -6.15 -0.38 -30.20
N GLU A 121 -6.86 -0.60 -31.29
CA GLU A 121 -7.68 0.40 -31.93
C GLU A 121 -9.13 0.39 -31.37
N ARG A 122 -9.73 1.57 -31.26
CA ARG A 122 -11.11 1.73 -30.78
C ARG A 122 -12.10 0.93 -31.62
N GLY A 123 -11.96 0.94 -32.94
CA GLY A 123 -12.87 0.24 -33.85
C GLY A 123 -12.85 -1.29 -33.71
N SER A 124 -11.74 -1.88 -33.28
CA SER A 124 -11.68 -3.32 -32.98
C SER A 124 -12.44 -3.69 -31.73
N VAL A 125 -12.41 -2.81 -30.71
CA VAL A 125 -13.14 -2.99 -29.46
C VAL A 125 -14.66 -2.81 -29.66
N GLU A 126 -15.08 -1.81 -30.41
CA GLU A 126 -16.50 -1.50 -30.67
C GLU A 126 -17.26 -2.70 -31.25
N ARG A 127 -16.60 -3.51 -32.07
CA ARG A 127 -17.19 -4.75 -32.63
C ARG A 127 -17.43 -5.85 -31.58
N LEU A 128 -16.75 -5.77 -30.44
CA LEU A 128 -16.83 -6.74 -29.36
C LEU A 128 -17.74 -6.30 -28.22
N LEU A 129 -18.19 -5.03 -28.23
CA LEU A 129 -19.05 -4.49 -27.18
C LEU A 129 -20.35 -5.30 -27.06
N ARG A 130 -20.69 -5.63 -25.83
CA ARG A 130 -21.94 -6.27 -25.46
C ARG A 130 -22.69 -5.39 -24.47
N GLY A 131 -24.02 -5.36 -24.58
CA GLY A 131 -24.81 -4.69 -23.55
C GLY A 131 -24.55 -5.30 -22.19
N LYS A 132 -24.04 -4.51 -21.27
CA LYS A 132 -23.75 -4.91 -19.90
C LYS A 132 -24.68 -4.19 -18.94
N THR A 133 -25.35 -4.94 -18.07
CA THR A 133 -26.06 -4.36 -16.94
C THR A 133 -25.03 -3.88 -15.92
N LEU A 134 -25.01 -2.58 -15.67
CA LEU A 134 -24.10 -2.01 -14.68
C LEU A 134 -24.51 -2.42 -13.27
N MET A 135 -23.52 -2.75 -12.47
CA MET A 135 -23.69 -3.06 -11.06
C MET A 135 -23.50 -1.78 -10.21
N PRO A 136 -24.17 -1.66 -9.06
CA PRO A 136 -23.99 -0.53 -8.19
C PRO A 136 -22.54 -0.47 -7.64
N VAL A 137 -22.02 0.74 -7.51
CA VAL A 137 -20.74 1.01 -6.86
C VAL A 137 -20.91 0.87 -5.34
N ASP A 138 -20.04 0.11 -4.70
CA ASP A 138 -20.02 0.01 -3.24
C ASP A 138 -19.16 1.13 -2.64
N THR A 139 -19.82 2.04 -1.95
CA THR A 139 -19.20 3.19 -1.26
C THR A 139 -19.19 3.05 0.26
N SER A 140 -19.51 1.88 0.78
CA SER A 140 -19.66 1.62 2.22
C SER A 140 -18.35 1.64 3.01
N ASN A 141 -17.21 1.36 2.35
CA ASN A 141 -15.93 1.40 3.03
C ASN A 141 -15.50 2.86 3.31
N PRO A 142 -14.99 3.19 4.52
CA PRO A 142 -14.63 4.57 4.84
C PRO A 142 -13.42 5.12 4.05
N ALA A 143 -12.55 4.26 3.52
CA ALA A 143 -11.29 4.65 2.89
C ALA A 143 -11.32 4.63 1.35
N PHE A 144 -12.15 3.79 0.75
CA PHE A 144 -12.19 3.58 -0.70
C PHE A 144 -13.56 3.16 -1.21
N ASP A 145 -13.75 3.29 -2.51
CA ASP A 145 -14.94 2.82 -3.23
C ASP A 145 -14.57 1.61 -4.11
N PHE A 146 -15.53 0.70 -4.33
CA PHE A 146 -15.40 -0.42 -5.23
C PHE A 146 -16.42 -0.34 -6.37
N ASP A 147 -15.93 -0.14 -7.59
CA ASP A 147 -16.71 -0.18 -8.82
C ASP A 147 -16.51 -1.52 -9.52
N PRO A 148 -17.45 -2.47 -9.41
CA PRO A 148 -17.34 -3.78 -10.03
C PRO A 148 -17.34 -3.72 -11.57
N ASN A 149 -17.82 -2.63 -12.16
CA ASN A 149 -17.88 -2.47 -13.61
C ASN A 149 -16.49 -2.25 -14.23
N LYS A 150 -15.56 -1.69 -13.45
CA LYS A 150 -14.16 -1.45 -13.83
C LYS A 150 -13.23 -2.60 -13.45
N CYS A 151 -13.78 -3.68 -12.89
CA CYS A 151 -12.99 -4.84 -12.48
C CYS A 151 -12.68 -5.76 -13.66
N ILE A 152 -11.40 -6.04 -13.89
CA ILE A 152 -10.89 -6.94 -14.93
C ILE A 152 -10.59 -8.35 -14.42
N LEU A 153 -11.01 -8.70 -13.20
CA LEU A 153 -10.85 -10.01 -12.57
C LEU A 153 -9.38 -10.48 -12.49
N CYS A 154 -8.42 -9.58 -12.39
CA CYS A 154 -6.99 -9.92 -12.32
C CYS A 154 -6.57 -10.62 -11.01
N GLY A 155 -7.39 -10.57 -9.97
CA GLY A 155 -7.17 -11.23 -8.69
C GLY A 155 -6.11 -10.63 -7.78
N LYS A 156 -5.45 -9.52 -8.14
CA LYS A 156 -4.46 -8.88 -7.27
C LYS A 156 -5.04 -8.51 -5.91
N CYS A 157 -6.25 -7.93 -5.87
CA CYS A 157 -6.93 -7.52 -4.63
C CYS A 157 -7.29 -8.70 -3.72
N VAL A 158 -7.75 -9.81 -4.29
CA VAL A 158 -8.09 -11.03 -3.55
C VAL A 158 -6.83 -11.62 -2.93
N ARG A 159 -5.79 -11.80 -3.74
CA ARG A 159 -4.53 -12.39 -3.29
C ARG A 159 -3.84 -11.52 -2.24
N VAL A 160 -3.72 -10.21 -2.46
CA VAL A 160 -3.07 -9.33 -1.46
C VAL A 160 -3.83 -9.29 -0.13
N CYS A 161 -5.17 -9.35 -0.17
CA CYS A 161 -5.97 -9.42 1.05
C CYS A 161 -5.71 -10.69 1.85
N LYS A 162 -5.45 -11.80 1.16
CA LYS A 162 -5.18 -13.11 1.76
C LYS A 162 -3.70 -13.31 2.10
N GLU A 163 -2.80 -13.06 1.17
CA GLU A 163 -1.38 -13.42 1.28
C GLU A 163 -0.57 -12.40 2.10
N ILE A 164 -0.85 -11.09 1.94
CA ILE A 164 -0.09 -10.02 2.62
C ILE A 164 -0.84 -9.49 3.82
N ALA A 165 -2.11 -9.09 3.66
CA ALA A 165 -2.89 -8.53 4.76
C ALA A 165 -3.39 -9.60 5.74
N GLY A 166 -3.48 -10.87 5.34
CA GLY A 166 -3.94 -11.98 6.17
C GLY A 166 -5.41 -11.91 6.57
N ILE A 167 -6.23 -11.09 5.90
CA ILE A 167 -7.61 -10.82 6.28
C ILE A 167 -8.58 -11.73 5.53
N GLY A 168 -8.42 -11.90 4.22
CA GLY A 168 -9.31 -12.70 3.38
C GLY A 168 -10.76 -12.18 3.32
N ALA A 169 -10.95 -10.84 3.37
CA ALA A 169 -12.29 -10.23 3.38
C ALA A 169 -13.04 -10.37 2.06
N ILE A 170 -12.34 -10.66 0.98
CA ILE A 170 -12.86 -10.74 -0.39
C ILE A 170 -12.33 -11.96 -1.11
N ASP A 171 -13.17 -12.49 -2.01
CA ASP A 171 -12.79 -13.60 -2.89
C ASP A 171 -13.58 -13.51 -4.20
N PHE A 172 -13.35 -14.43 -5.13
CA PHE A 172 -14.17 -14.60 -6.32
C PHE A 172 -15.50 -15.26 -5.96
N ALA A 173 -16.58 -14.66 -6.42
CA ALA A 173 -17.92 -15.25 -6.36
C ALA A 173 -18.38 -15.61 -7.77
N GLN A 174 -19.19 -16.68 -7.87
CA GLN A 174 -19.73 -17.24 -9.10
C GLN A 174 -18.61 -17.74 -10.05
N ARG A 175 -18.97 -18.07 -11.28
CA ARG A 175 -18.03 -18.62 -12.28
C ARG A 175 -18.46 -18.24 -13.71
N GLY A 176 -17.50 -18.39 -14.65
CA GLY A 176 -17.70 -18.03 -16.05
C GLY A 176 -17.97 -16.52 -16.20
N TYR A 177 -18.87 -16.16 -17.07
CA TYR A 177 -19.20 -14.76 -17.35
C TYR A 177 -19.76 -13.98 -16.15
N ARG A 178 -20.29 -14.68 -15.14
CA ARG A 178 -20.82 -14.08 -13.92
C ARG A 178 -19.78 -13.91 -12.82
N SER A 179 -18.55 -14.33 -13.06
CA SER A 179 -17.47 -14.19 -12.05
C SER A 179 -17.29 -12.74 -11.64
N ARG A 180 -17.15 -12.51 -10.34
CA ARG A 180 -16.91 -11.18 -9.77
C ARG A 180 -16.13 -11.28 -8.50
N VAL A 181 -15.39 -10.23 -8.16
CA VAL A 181 -14.85 -10.05 -6.81
C VAL A 181 -16.00 -9.67 -5.88
N SER A 182 -16.09 -10.30 -4.75
CA SER A 182 -17.18 -10.11 -3.78
C SER A 182 -16.68 -10.32 -2.36
N THR A 183 -17.37 -9.75 -1.43
CA THR A 183 -17.30 -10.04 -0.01
C THR A 183 -18.08 -11.31 0.32
N PHE A 184 -17.91 -11.86 1.52
CA PHE A 184 -18.70 -13.00 1.98
C PHE A 184 -20.19 -12.67 1.95
N ALA A 185 -20.97 -13.55 1.33
CA ALA A 185 -22.43 -13.40 1.12
C ALA A 185 -22.85 -12.12 0.39
N GLY A 186 -21.94 -11.44 -0.33
CA GLY A 186 -22.24 -10.21 -1.06
C GLY A 186 -22.60 -9.02 -0.17
N LYS A 187 -22.17 -9.02 1.10
CA LYS A 187 -22.36 -7.88 2.01
C LYS A 187 -21.58 -6.66 1.51
N ALA A 188 -22.04 -5.47 1.89
CA ALA A 188 -21.31 -4.24 1.66
C ALA A 188 -19.91 -4.30 2.32
N TRP A 189 -18.88 -3.71 1.71
CA TRP A 189 -17.49 -3.80 2.21
C TRP A 189 -17.34 -3.30 3.65
N GLY A 190 -18.08 -2.24 4.01
CA GLY A 190 -18.10 -1.69 5.36
C GLY A 190 -18.69 -2.63 6.43
N ASP A 191 -19.49 -3.61 6.02
CA ASP A 191 -20.17 -4.57 6.91
C ASP A 191 -19.43 -5.90 7.04
N THR A 192 -18.15 -5.94 6.68
CA THR A 192 -17.33 -7.16 6.68
C THR A 192 -16.15 -7.06 7.64
N ILE A 193 -15.32 -8.10 7.67
CA ILE A 193 -14.07 -8.12 8.43
C ILE A 193 -12.97 -7.25 7.80
N CYS A 194 -13.27 -6.48 6.75
CA CYS A 194 -12.32 -5.61 6.08
C CYS A 194 -11.76 -4.56 7.06
N GLN A 195 -10.44 -4.49 7.17
CA GLN A 195 -9.74 -3.54 8.05
C GLN A 195 -9.41 -2.21 7.35
N SER A 196 -9.94 -1.97 6.17
CA SER A 196 -9.71 -0.74 5.38
C SER A 196 -8.24 -0.40 5.16
N CYS A 197 -7.34 -1.40 5.12
CA CYS A 197 -5.89 -1.19 5.00
C CYS A 197 -5.46 -0.61 3.65
N GLY A 198 -6.30 -0.72 2.59
CA GLY A 198 -6.05 -0.18 1.26
C GLY A 198 -5.04 -0.95 0.40
N GLU A 199 -4.57 -2.14 0.83
CA GLU A 199 -3.65 -2.96 0.05
C GLU A 199 -4.23 -3.37 -1.31
N CYS A 200 -5.52 -3.68 -1.35
CA CYS A 200 -6.25 -3.98 -2.57
C CYS A 200 -6.37 -2.78 -3.52
N VAL A 201 -6.52 -1.57 -2.97
CA VAL A 201 -6.58 -0.31 -3.72
C VAL A 201 -5.24 -0.02 -4.40
N GLU A 202 -4.15 -0.13 -3.65
CA GLU A 202 -2.79 0.14 -4.12
C GLU A 202 -2.37 -0.79 -5.27
N ARG A 203 -2.88 -2.02 -5.29
CA ARG A 203 -2.53 -3.02 -6.31
C ARG A 203 -3.55 -3.16 -7.43
N CYS A 204 -4.67 -2.43 -7.37
CA CYS A 204 -5.66 -2.48 -8.43
C CYS A 204 -5.10 -1.87 -9.72
N PRO A 205 -5.03 -2.62 -10.84
CA PRO A 205 -4.45 -2.13 -12.08
C PRO A 205 -5.39 -1.20 -12.85
N THR A 206 -6.66 -1.12 -12.43
CA THR A 206 -7.71 -0.30 -13.04
C THR A 206 -8.40 0.57 -11.99
N GLY A 207 -9.41 1.34 -12.38
CA GLY A 207 -10.22 2.16 -11.48
C GLY A 207 -11.30 1.40 -10.69
N ALA A 208 -11.22 0.07 -10.59
CA ALA A 208 -12.21 -0.71 -9.85
C ALA A 208 -12.15 -0.49 -8.33
N LEU A 209 -10.98 -0.25 -7.77
CA LEU A 209 -10.78 0.13 -6.38
C LEU A 209 -10.06 1.46 -6.34
N MET A 210 -10.71 2.48 -5.82
CA MET A 210 -10.19 3.84 -5.78
C MET A 210 -10.32 4.43 -4.37
N PRO A 211 -9.31 5.16 -3.87
CA PRO A 211 -9.46 5.88 -2.61
C PRO A 211 -10.57 6.93 -2.75
N LYS A 212 -11.27 7.21 -1.63
CA LYS A 212 -12.36 8.22 -1.64
C LYS A 212 -11.87 9.62 -2.01
N GLN A 213 -10.61 9.92 -1.72
CA GLN A 213 -9.99 11.18 -2.11
C GLN A 213 -8.77 10.89 -3.00
N VAL A 214 -8.78 11.45 -4.19
CA VAL A 214 -7.66 11.38 -5.14
C VAL A 214 -7.12 12.80 -5.32
N ILE A 215 -6.01 13.08 -4.66
CA ILE A 215 -5.30 14.37 -4.80
C ILE A 215 -3.93 14.09 -5.38
N ILE A 216 -3.60 14.72 -6.50
CA ILE A 216 -2.30 14.61 -7.15
C ILE A 216 -1.29 15.44 -6.33
N PRO A 217 -0.24 14.82 -5.77
CA PRO A 217 0.79 15.55 -5.05
C PRO A 217 1.65 16.37 -6.00
N GLN A 218 2.20 17.48 -5.50
CA GLN A 218 3.18 18.30 -6.24
C GLN A 218 4.61 17.72 -6.12
N ARG A 219 4.88 17.04 -5.00
CA ARG A 219 6.15 16.36 -4.74
C ARG A 219 5.94 15.12 -3.88
N GLU A 220 6.88 14.19 -3.97
CA GLU A 220 6.92 13.00 -3.14
C GLU A 220 8.19 12.98 -2.29
N VAL A 221 8.07 12.55 -1.03
CA VAL A 221 9.17 12.47 -0.07
C VAL A 221 9.19 11.07 0.54
N ARG A 222 10.32 10.40 0.49
CA ARG A 222 10.53 9.12 1.17
C ARG A 222 10.86 9.35 2.64
N THR A 223 10.19 8.62 3.52
CA THR A 223 10.40 8.66 4.96
C THR A 223 9.94 7.37 5.61
N LEU A 224 9.91 7.32 6.93
CA LEU A 224 9.42 6.18 7.71
C LEU A 224 8.04 6.49 8.31
N CYS A 225 7.24 5.45 8.44
CA CYS A 225 5.95 5.53 9.12
C CYS A 225 6.15 5.74 10.63
N PRO A 226 5.49 6.75 11.25
CA PRO A 226 5.72 7.10 12.65
C PRO A 226 4.85 6.32 13.65
N PHE A 227 4.02 5.35 13.20
CA PHE A 227 2.98 4.77 14.05
C PHE A 227 3.39 3.57 14.89
N CYS A 228 4.53 2.94 14.61
CA CYS A 228 5.01 1.81 15.42
C CYS A 228 6.45 1.42 15.03
N GLY A 229 7.02 0.48 15.79
CA GLY A 229 8.37 -0.03 15.60
C GLY A 229 8.60 -0.90 14.37
N VAL A 230 7.58 -1.20 13.55
CA VAL A 230 7.79 -1.91 12.28
C VAL A 230 8.65 -1.09 11.33
N GLY A 231 8.57 0.25 11.39
CA GLY A 231 9.42 1.14 10.59
C GLY A 231 9.19 1.01 9.09
N CYS A 232 7.92 0.84 8.67
CA CYS A 232 7.57 0.75 7.25
C CYS A 232 8.03 1.98 6.49
N PRO A 233 8.90 1.85 5.47
CA PRO A 233 9.21 2.96 4.57
C PRO A 233 7.99 3.37 3.75
N ILE A 234 7.76 4.68 3.70
CA ILE A 234 6.61 5.29 3.03
C ILE A 234 7.05 6.39 2.07
N VAL A 235 6.21 6.62 1.08
CA VAL A 235 6.31 7.75 0.16
C VAL A 235 5.15 8.68 0.45
N VAL A 236 5.48 9.86 0.96
CA VAL A 236 4.51 10.91 1.34
C VAL A 236 4.34 11.87 0.17
N GLY A 237 3.12 11.96 -0.35
CA GLY A 237 2.72 12.95 -1.34
C GLY A 237 2.34 14.25 -0.68
N VAL A 238 2.97 15.36 -1.07
CA VAL A 238 2.78 16.70 -0.49
C VAL A 238 2.26 17.66 -1.54
N ARG A 239 1.28 18.47 -1.17
CA ARG A 239 0.77 19.60 -1.97
C ARG A 239 0.77 20.87 -1.12
N GLY A 240 1.53 21.86 -1.54
CA GLY A 240 1.81 23.02 -0.68
C GLY A 240 2.52 22.58 0.60
N LYS A 241 1.86 22.78 1.75
CA LYS A 241 2.36 22.35 3.08
C LYS A 241 1.65 21.13 3.64
N GLU A 242 0.68 20.58 2.90
CA GLU A 242 -0.20 19.51 3.38
C GLU A 242 0.21 18.15 2.83
N ILE A 243 0.09 17.12 3.67
CA ILE A 243 0.18 15.73 3.25
C ILE A 243 -1.17 15.36 2.65
N VAL A 244 -1.15 14.93 1.39
CA VAL A 244 -2.37 14.58 0.65
C VAL A 244 -2.46 13.10 0.28
N ARG A 245 -1.35 12.37 0.41
CA ARG A 245 -1.30 10.93 0.11
C ARG A 245 -0.14 10.26 0.81
N VAL A 246 -0.32 9.02 1.22
CA VAL A 246 0.76 8.15 1.68
C VAL A 246 0.67 6.81 0.95
N LYS A 247 1.78 6.39 0.35
CA LYS A 247 1.97 5.06 -0.25
C LYS A 247 3.11 4.33 0.46
N GLY A 248 3.08 2.99 0.44
CA GLY A 248 4.23 2.20 0.85
C GLY A 248 5.35 2.23 -0.19
N ASP A 249 6.60 2.26 0.25
CA ASP A 249 7.74 2.14 -0.66
C ASP A 249 7.92 0.68 -1.09
N ARG A 250 7.56 0.37 -2.33
CA ARG A 250 7.65 -0.98 -2.90
C ARG A 250 9.07 -1.52 -3.04
N ASN A 251 10.07 -0.63 -3.02
CA ASN A 251 11.49 -1.01 -3.06
C ASN A 251 12.06 -1.32 -1.68
N SER A 252 11.25 -1.23 -0.62
CA SER A 252 11.65 -1.52 0.74
C SER A 252 11.78 -3.03 0.99
N SER A 253 12.86 -3.46 1.60
CA SER A 253 13.03 -4.83 2.10
C SER A 253 12.20 -5.12 3.35
N VAL A 254 11.71 -4.09 4.07
CA VAL A 254 10.98 -4.24 5.34
C VAL A 254 9.51 -4.55 5.09
N SER A 255 8.79 -3.70 4.36
CA SER A 255 7.34 -3.82 4.18
C SER A 255 6.93 -4.10 2.74
N GLN A 256 7.87 -4.05 1.79
CA GLN A 256 7.63 -4.31 0.36
C GLN A 256 6.41 -3.53 -0.19
N GLY A 257 6.23 -2.30 0.30
CA GLY A 257 5.11 -1.44 -0.01
C GLY A 257 3.81 -1.74 0.76
N GLY A 258 3.80 -2.76 1.61
CA GLY A 258 2.65 -3.06 2.48
C GLY A 258 2.50 -2.04 3.60
N LEU A 259 1.27 -1.58 3.86
CA LEU A 259 0.91 -0.67 4.94
C LEU A 259 -0.40 -1.12 5.60
N CYS A 260 -0.48 -0.95 6.91
CA CYS A 260 -1.75 -1.03 7.62
C CYS A 260 -2.58 0.26 7.40
N VAL A 261 -3.83 0.26 7.84
CA VAL A 261 -4.75 1.41 7.73
C VAL A 261 -4.14 2.70 8.30
N LYS A 262 -3.44 2.62 9.44
CA LYS A 262 -2.81 3.81 10.07
C LYS A 262 -1.71 4.39 9.19
N GLY A 263 -0.79 3.55 8.70
CA GLY A 263 0.31 4.00 7.86
C GLY A 263 -0.16 4.63 6.56
N ARG A 264 -1.27 4.13 5.98
CA ARG A 264 -1.79 4.62 4.70
C ARG A 264 -2.70 5.84 4.83
N TYR A 265 -3.59 5.86 5.82
CA TYR A 265 -4.65 6.86 5.92
C TYR A 265 -4.60 7.70 7.21
N GLY A 266 -3.79 7.33 8.19
CA GLY A 266 -3.77 8.00 9.50
C GLY A 266 -2.97 9.29 9.56
N TYR A 267 -2.69 9.95 8.44
CA TYR A 267 -1.89 11.18 8.40
C TYR A 267 -2.68 12.48 8.62
N ASP A 268 -4.01 12.41 8.75
CA ASP A 268 -4.88 13.58 8.94
C ASP A 268 -4.49 14.43 10.13
N PHE A 269 -3.98 13.80 11.20
CA PHE A 269 -3.54 14.51 12.40
C PHE A 269 -2.42 15.52 12.13
N VAL A 270 -1.62 15.33 11.06
CA VAL A 270 -0.52 16.25 10.71
C VAL A 270 -1.06 17.58 10.24
N ASN A 271 -2.16 17.57 9.47
CA ASN A 271 -2.79 18.75 8.90
C ASN A 271 -3.97 19.27 9.76
N HIS A 272 -4.29 18.60 10.87
CA HIS A 272 -5.47 18.91 11.67
C HIS A 272 -5.35 20.30 12.30
N PRO A 273 -6.38 21.16 12.25
CA PRO A 273 -6.33 22.52 12.81
C PRO A 273 -6.09 22.54 14.31
N ASP A 274 -6.56 21.53 15.06
CA ASP A 274 -6.34 21.41 16.50
C ASP A 274 -4.98 20.85 16.88
N ARG A 275 -4.11 20.57 15.90
CA ARG A 275 -2.75 20.08 16.18
C ARG A 275 -1.98 21.13 16.97
N LEU A 276 -1.44 20.70 18.12
CA LEU A 276 -0.56 21.54 18.91
C LEU A 276 0.77 21.78 18.15
N THR A 277 1.08 23.06 17.92
CA THR A 277 2.31 23.50 17.22
C THR A 277 3.33 24.14 18.14
N ARG A 278 2.97 24.33 19.41
CA ARG A 278 3.80 24.90 20.47
C ARG A 278 3.63 24.11 21.77
N PRO A 279 4.64 24.04 22.63
CA PRO A 279 4.49 23.50 23.98
C PRO A 279 3.43 24.26 24.78
N LEU A 280 2.76 23.56 25.66
CA LEU A 280 1.76 24.13 26.58
C LEU A 280 2.24 23.89 28.01
N ILE A 281 2.26 24.96 28.83
CA ILE A 281 2.55 24.89 30.24
C ILE A 281 1.28 25.21 31.02
N ARG A 282 1.00 24.39 32.06
CA ARG A 282 -0.14 24.63 32.95
C ARG A 282 0.01 25.98 33.65
N ARG A 283 -1.09 26.74 33.70
CA ARG A 283 -1.13 28.03 34.43
C ARG A 283 -0.96 27.83 35.93
N GLU A 284 -0.32 28.77 36.60
CA GLU A 284 -0.19 28.75 38.05
C GLU A 284 -1.56 28.80 38.72
N GLY A 285 -1.71 28.09 39.85
CA GLY A 285 -2.96 28.04 40.61
C GLY A 285 -4.04 27.13 40.01
N VAL A 286 -3.88 26.61 38.79
CA VAL A 286 -4.90 25.72 38.21
C VAL A 286 -4.68 24.29 38.71
N PRO A 287 -5.66 23.69 39.44
CA PRO A 287 -5.54 22.33 39.94
C PRO A 287 -5.39 21.29 38.81
N ARG A 288 -4.68 20.19 39.10
CA ARG A 288 -4.56 19.09 38.13
C ARG A 288 -5.90 18.48 37.75
N ALA A 289 -6.84 18.41 38.68
CA ALA A 289 -8.19 17.89 38.47
C ALA A 289 -9.04 18.79 37.51
N ALA A 290 -8.72 20.05 37.32
CA ALA A 290 -9.48 20.94 36.47
C ALA A 290 -9.60 20.45 35.01
N GLY A 291 -8.61 19.69 34.52
CA GLY A 291 -8.63 19.11 33.17
C GLY A 291 -9.57 17.91 33.01
N LEU A 292 -10.16 17.41 34.09
CA LEU A 292 -11.13 16.30 34.08
C LEU A 292 -12.60 16.80 34.13
N ALA A 293 -12.80 18.11 34.32
CA ALA A 293 -14.13 18.68 34.32
C ALA A 293 -14.64 18.86 32.88
N GLU A 294 -15.88 18.52 32.64
CA GLU A 294 -16.57 18.77 31.39
C GLU A 294 -16.64 20.29 31.11
N ASN A 295 -16.41 20.69 29.87
CA ASN A 295 -16.52 22.08 29.39
C ASN A 295 -15.44 23.08 29.85
N VAL A 296 -14.27 22.62 30.30
CA VAL A 296 -13.14 23.51 30.57
C VAL A 296 -12.27 23.64 29.30
N ALA A 297 -12.13 24.84 28.78
CA ALA A 297 -11.29 25.07 27.60
C ALA A 297 -9.80 24.86 27.92
N ALA A 298 -9.06 24.26 27.01
CA ALA A 298 -7.62 24.04 27.18
C ALA A 298 -6.85 25.36 27.46
N ALA A 299 -7.29 26.47 26.89
CA ALA A 299 -6.72 27.79 27.10
C ALA A 299 -6.88 28.32 28.54
N ASP A 300 -7.86 27.85 29.29
CA ASP A 300 -8.07 28.21 30.70
C ASP A 300 -7.08 27.47 31.62
N ILE A 301 -6.66 26.27 31.20
CA ILE A 301 -5.75 25.40 31.95
C ILE A 301 -4.29 25.64 31.57
N PHE A 302 -4.04 25.84 30.29
CA PHE A 302 -2.69 25.91 29.74
C PHE A 302 -2.41 27.25 29.06
N ARG A 303 -1.16 27.64 29.02
CA ARG A 303 -0.67 28.73 28.20
C ARG A 303 0.38 28.23 27.19
N PRO A 304 0.46 28.82 26.00
CA PRO A 304 1.56 28.55 25.07
C PRO A 304 2.91 28.99 25.68
N ALA A 305 3.97 28.23 25.38
CA ALA A 305 5.34 28.50 25.80
C ALA A 305 6.33 28.24 24.67
N GLY A 306 7.53 28.76 24.78
CA GLY A 306 8.67 28.37 23.95
C GLY A 306 9.21 27.00 24.39
N TRP A 307 9.97 26.35 23.49
CA TRP A 307 10.60 25.06 23.80
C TRP A 307 11.59 25.15 24.96
N ASP A 308 12.43 26.20 25.02
CA ASP A 308 13.42 26.39 26.09
C ASP A 308 12.76 26.49 27.46
N GLU A 309 11.69 27.27 27.54
CA GLU A 309 10.90 27.41 28.77
C GLU A 309 10.26 26.08 29.18
N ALA A 310 9.63 25.39 28.24
CA ALA A 310 8.95 24.13 28.53
C ALA A 310 9.93 23.05 29.00
N LEU A 311 11.10 22.96 28.36
CA LEU A 311 12.16 22.04 28.73
C LEU A 311 12.75 22.40 30.11
N ALA A 312 12.97 23.69 30.40
CA ALA A 312 13.47 24.14 31.69
C ALA A 312 12.51 23.78 32.86
N VAL A 313 11.22 24.04 32.67
CA VAL A 313 10.18 23.68 33.66
C VAL A 313 10.12 22.17 33.88
N THR A 314 10.21 21.39 32.80
CA THR A 314 10.19 19.92 32.88
C THR A 314 11.44 19.40 33.61
N ALA A 315 12.63 19.88 33.22
CA ALA A 315 13.88 19.47 33.83
C ALA A 315 13.93 19.82 35.33
N ALA A 316 13.54 21.04 35.69
CA ALA A 316 13.46 21.46 37.08
C ALA A 316 12.50 20.61 37.93
N GLY A 317 11.35 20.27 37.35
CA GLY A 317 10.38 19.40 38.01
C GLY A 317 10.88 17.97 38.26
N LEU A 318 11.53 17.37 37.26
CA LEU A 318 12.13 16.04 37.38
C LEU A 318 13.33 16.05 38.34
N ALA A 319 14.20 17.05 38.26
CA ALA A 319 15.35 17.20 39.16
C ALA A 319 14.90 17.36 40.63
N LYS A 320 13.85 18.14 40.87
CA LYS A 320 13.29 18.30 42.23
C LYS A 320 12.82 16.96 42.80
N ILE A 321 12.07 16.15 42.06
CA ILE A 321 11.62 14.84 42.51
C ILE A 321 12.80 13.89 42.73
N HIS A 322 13.72 13.86 41.78
CA HIS A 322 14.95 13.04 41.89
C HIS A 322 15.75 13.34 43.14
N THR A 323 15.93 14.63 43.45
CA THR A 323 16.71 15.06 44.64
C THR A 323 15.96 14.78 45.96
N SER A 324 14.62 15.00 45.98
CA SER A 324 13.85 14.85 47.22
C SER A 324 13.42 13.41 47.55
N SER A 325 13.23 12.57 46.52
CA SER A 325 12.59 11.26 46.68
C SER A 325 13.33 10.12 45.98
N GLY A 326 14.47 10.43 45.35
CA GLY A 326 15.30 9.47 44.62
C GLY A 326 14.78 9.08 43.23
N PRO A 327 15.61 8.37 42.43
CA PRO A 327 15.28 7.94 41.07
C PRO A 327 14.07 7.00 41.01
N GLU A 328 13.86 6.20 42.04
CA GLU A 328 12.73 5.23 42.10
C GLU A 328 11.36 5.90 42.22
N ALA A 329 11.29 7.21 42.55
CA ALA A 329 10.05 7.98 42.53
C ALA A 329 9.65 8.44 41.11
N LEU A 330 10.50 8.18 40.11
CA LEU A 330 10.28 8.51 38.72
C LEU A 330 9.92 7.26 37.91
N GLY A 331 8.97 7.37 37.03
CA GLY A 331 8.58 6.34 36.07
C GLY A 331 8.41 6.91 34.68
N VAL A 332 8.71 6.10 33.67
CA VAL A 332 8.62 6.47 32.25
C VAL A 332 7.72 5.51 31.52
N LEU A 333 6.76 6.03 30.79
CA LEU A 333 5.87 5.26 29.95
C LEU A 333 6.20 5.50 28.48
N SER A 334 6.54 4.44 27.78
CA SER A 334 6.75 4.40 26.35
C SER A 334 5.54 3.79 25.62
N SER A 335 5.65 3.42 24.37
CA SER A 335 4.52 2.85 23.63
C SER A 335 4.95 1.91 22.51
N ALA A 336 4.20 0.84 22.29
CA ALA A 336 4.28 0.02 21.08
C ALA A 336 3.86 0.80 19.81
N LYS A 337 3.25 1.98 19.99
CA LYS A 337 2.84 2.89 18.90
C LYS A 337 3.88 3.99 18.62
N CYS A 338 5.04 3.90 19.21
CA CYS A 338 6.19 4.78 18.95
C CYS A 338 7.15 4.10 17.97
N THR A 339 8.00 4.90 17.33
CA THR A 339 9.11 4.38 16.51
C THR A 339 10.16 3.67 17.37
N ASN A 340 11.05 2.91 16.75
CA ASN A 340 12.16 2.26 17.46
C ASN A 340 13.09 3.30 18.07
N GLU A 341 13.32 4.41 17.36
CA GLU A 341 14.16 5.54 17.81
C GLU A 341 13.56 6.21 19.05
N GLU A 342 12.26 6.47 19.06
CA GLU A 342 11.57 7.03 20.24
C GLU A 342 11.66 6.10 21.45
N ASN A 343 11.41 4.82 21.26
CA ASN A 343 11.51 3.81 22.33
C ASN A 343 12.93 3.69 22.85
N TYR A 344 13.94 3.69 21.97
CA TYR A 344 15.34 3.67 22.35
C TYR A 344 15.73 4.90 23.17
N LEU A 345 15.40 6.10 22.68
CA LEU A 345 15.71 7.35 23.36
C LEU A 345 15.01 7.47 24.71
N THR A 346 13.74 7.04 24.79
CA THR A 346 12.96 7.03 26.03
C THR A 346 13.60 6.10 27.08
N GLN A 347 14.03 4.89 26.66
CA GLN A 347 14.71 3.97 27.55
C GLN A 347 16.10 4.49 27.99
N LYS A 348 16.85 5.09 27.06
CA LYS A 348 18.16 5.72 27.36
C LYS A 348 17.98 6.87 28.34
N PHE A 349 16.98 7.71 28.18
CA PHE A 349 16.67 8.80 29.10
C PHE A 349 16.35 8.29 30.50
N ALA A 350 15.48 7.29 30.64
CA ALA A 350 15.14 6.70 31.93
C ALA A 350 16.36 6.18 32.68
N ARG A 351 17.21 5.41 32.01
CA ARG A 351 18.35 4.75 32.65
C ARG A 351 19.58 5.65 32.83
N ALA A 352 19.95 6.42 31.80
CA ALA A 352 21.16 7.22 31.81
C ALA A 352 20.99 8.59 32.48
N VAL A 353 19.79 9.18 32.44
CA VAL A 353 19.53 10.53 32.96
C VAL A 353 18.77 10.47 34.28
N LEU A 354 17.67 9.72 34.34
CA LEU A 354 16.85 9.62 35.54
C LEU A 354 17.38 8.57 36.53
N GLY A 355 18.26 7.65 36.11
CA GLY A 355 18.83 6.62 36.97
C GLY A 355 17.85 5.55 37.44
N THR A 356 16.77 5.34 36.72
CA THR A 356 15.72 4.36 37.09
C THR A 356 15.48 3.31 36.03
N ASN A 357 15.08 2.11 36.46
CA ASN A 357 14.53 1.05 35.57
C ASN A 357 13.01 1.03 35.54
N ASN A 358 12.34 2.00 36.14
CA ASN A 358 10.88 2.12 36.13
C ASN A 358 10.40 2.63 34.75
N ILE A 359 10.58 1.80 33.74
CA ILE A 359 10.13 2.06 32.38
C ILE A 359 9.35 0.87 31.82
N ASP A 360 8.20 1.15 31.27
CA ASP A 360 7.36 0.16 30.62
C ASP A 360 6.61 0.77 29.41
N HIS A 361 5.95 -0.05 28.64
CA HIS A 361 5.10 0.39 27.54
C HIS A 361 3.81 -0.42 27.46
N CYS A 362 2.83 0.09 26.73
CA CYS A 362 1.61 -0.66 26.47
C CYS A 362 1.95 -1.97 25.71
N ALA A 363 1.33 -3.08 26.16
CA ALA A 363 1.51 -4.40 25.54
C ALA A 363 0.92 -4.49 24.11
N ARG A 364 0.25 -3.44 23.67
CA ARG A 364 -0.43 -3.35 22.38
C ARG A 364 -0.41 -1.96 21.83
#